data_5da68fd1b27065a7528d95512f04e778
#
_entry.id   5da68fd1b27065a7528d95512f04e778
#
_cell.length_a   1.000
_cell.length_b   1.000
_cell.length_c   1.000
_cell.angle_alpha   90.00
_cell.angle_beta   90.00
_cell.angle_gamma   90.00
#
_symmetry.space_group_name_H-M   'P 1'
#
loop_
_entity.id
_entity.type
_entity.pdbx_description
1 polymer ?
#
loop_
_entity_poly.entity_id
_entity_poly.type
_entity_poly.pdbx_seq_one_letter_code
_entity_poly.pdbx_strand_id
1 'polypeptide(L)' 'MISFLDLKKVNEGFRDELVQACTRVIDSGWFIGGNELATFESEFAAWCGVTHCIGVANGLDALVLTLRAWKLLGRLKDGD' A
#
# COMPACT_ATOMS: atom_id res chain seq x y z
N MET A 1 -22.31 24.32 3.06
CA MET A 1 -21.81 23.92 1.73
C MET A 1 -21.80 22.40 1.61
N ILE A 2 -22.35 21.88 0.54
CA ILE A 2 -22.35 20.44 0.28
C ILE A 2 -21.08 20.09 -0.49
N SER A 3 -20.23 19.26 0.09
CA SER A 3 -18.98 18.83 -0.55
C SER A 3 -19.28 17.72 -1.57
N PHE A 4 -18.62 17.77 -2.71
CA PHE A 4 -18.68 16.70 -3.70
C PHE A 4 -18.13 15.38 -3.12
N LEU A 5 -17.04 15.46 -2.37
CA LEU A 5 -16.46 14.32 -1.64
C LEU A 5 -16.09 14.82 -0.24
N ASP A 6 -16.71 14.24 0.78
CA ASP A 6 -16.45 14.56 2.17
C ASP A 6 -15.61 13.45 2.80
N LEU A 7 -14.28 13.57 2.71
CA LEU A 7 -13.33 12.60 3.26
C LEU A 7 -13.45 12.47 4.77
N LYS A 8 -13.74 13.56 5.47
CA LYS A 8 -13.95 13.52 6.92
C LYS A 8 -15.10 12.58 7.27
N LYS A 9 -16.21 12.72 6.57
CA LYS A 9 -17.41 11.91 6.81
C LYS A 9 -17.19 10.44 6.44
N VAL A 10 -16.47 10.17 5.36
CA VAL A 10 -16.10 8.81 4.96
C VAL A 10 -15.22 8.17 6.03
N ASN A 11 -14.22 8.89 6.53
CA ASN A 11 -13.28 8.36 7.50
C ASN A 11 -13.89 8.21 8.91
N GLU A 12 -14.91 8.99 9.25
CA GLU A 12 -15.59 8.88 10.55
C GLU A 12 -16.14 7.46 10.79
N GLY A 13 -16.60 6.79 9.74
CA GLY A 13 -17.09 5.41 9.83
C GLY A 13 -16.02 4.40 10.22
N PHE A 14 -14.76 4.73 10.02
CA PHE A 14 -13.61 3.86 10.30
C PHE A 14 -12.65 4.45 11.33
N ARG A 15 -13.07 5.53 11.99
CA ARG A 15 -12.17 6.30 12.86
C ARG A 15 -11.50 5.44 13.94
N ASP A 16 -12.26 4.63 14.64
CA ASP A 16 -11.72 3.83 15.74
C ASP A 16 -10.70 2.81 15.23
N GLU A 17 -10.99 2.17 14.11
CA GLU A 17 -10.05 1.22 13.48
C GLU A 17 -8.78 1.92 13.00
N LEU A 18 -8.91 3.12 12.42
CA LEU A 18 -7.76 3.91 11.96
C LEU A 18 -6.89 4.35 13.13
N VAL A 19 -7.50 4.81 14.23
CA VAL A 19 -6.77 5.20 15.43
C VAL A 19 -6.03 4.00 16.04
N GLN A 20 -6.67 2.84 16.08
CA GLN A 20 -6.03 1.61 16.57
C GLN A 20 -4.84 1.21 15.70
N ALA A 21 -4.97 1.28 14.38
CA ALA A 21 -3.87 0.97 13.47
C ALA A 21 -2.70 1.93 13.65
N CYS A 22 -2.95 3.23 13.75
CA CYS A 22 -1.92 4.24 14.01
C CYS A 22 -1.24 3.98 15.36
N THR A 23 -2.01 3.64 16.39
CA THR A 23 -1.50 3.33 17.73
C THR A 23 -0.56 2.13 17.69
N ARG A 24 -0.92 1.06 16.96
CA ARG A 24 -0.05 -0.11 16.82
C ARG A 24 1.29 0.26 16.19
N VAL A 25 1.27 1.10 15.15
CA VAL A 25 2.50 1.54 14.48
C VAL A 25 3.36 2.38 15.42
N ILE A 26 2.75 3.35 16.11
CA ILE A 26 3.46 4.22 17.06
C ILE A 26 4.08 3.40 18.17
N ASP A 27 3.34 2.47 18.76
CA ASP A 27 3.81 1.63 19.88
C ASP A 27 4.92 0.67 19.42
N SER A 28 4.88 0.21 18.17
CA SER A 28 5.93 -0.65 17.65
C SER A 28 7.26 0.08 17.42
N GLY A 29 7.21 1.39 17.18
CA GLY A 29 8.38 2.18 16.81
C GLY A 29 8.90 1.88 15.41
N TRP A 30 8.21 1.06 14.64
CA TRP A 30 8.63 0.66 13.30
C TRP A 30 7.70 1.27 12.27
N PHE A 31 8.10 2.41 11.70
CA PHE A 31 7.24 3.23 10.85
C PHE A 31 7.34 2.88 9.35
N ILE A 32 8.36 2.17 8.93
CA ILE A 32 8.57 1.76 7.54
C ILE A 32 8.82 0.25 7.50
N GLY A 33 8.02 -0.47 6.71
CA GLY A 33 8.23 -1.90 6.51
C GLY A 33 7.90 -2.78 7.71
N GLY A 34 7.05 -2.31 8.63
CA GLY A 34 6.70 -3.05 9.83
C GLY A 34 5.56 -4.06 9.63
N ASN A 35 5.02 -4.57 10.74
CA ASN A 35 3.97 -5.59 10.74
C ASN A 35 2.68 -5.15 10.07
N GLU A 36 2.30 -3.88 10.17
CA GLU A 36 1.09 -3.37 9.52
C GLU A 36 1.21 -3.47 7.99
N LEU A 37 2.39 -3.12 7.43
CA LEU A 37 2.64 -3.26 6.01
C LEU A 37 2.62 -4.72 5.58
N ALA A 38 3.30 -5.60 6.31
CA ALA A 38 3.35 -7.02 5.99
C ALA A 38 1.95 -7.64 6.00
N THR A 39 1.14 -7.30 7.00
CA THR A 39 -0.25 -7.77 7.11
C THR A 39 -1.09 -7.25 5.95
N PHE A 40 -0.97 -5.97 5.62
CA PHE A 40 -1.67 -5.38 4.48
C PHE A 40 -1.31 -6.08 3.18
N GLU A 41 -0.02 -6.29 2.92
CA GLU A 41 0.44 -6.95 1.70
C GLU A 41 -0.15 -8.36 1.57
N SER A 42 -0.16 -9.12 2.67
CA SER A 42 -0.73 -10.46 2.70
C SER A 42 -2.24 -10.46 2.46
N GLU A 43 -2.96 -9.60 3.15
CA GLU A 43 -4.42 -9.50 3.02
C GLU A 43 -4.85 -9.00 1.65
N PHE A 44 -4.15 -8.01 1.11
CA PHE A 44 -4.46 -7.44 -0.19
C PHE A 44 -4.16 -8.44 -1.32
N ALA A 45 -3.06 -9.18 -1.22
CA ALA A 45 -2.75 -10.24 -2.17
C ALA A 45 -3.85 -11.30 -2.19
N ALA A 46 -4.32 -11.73 -1.01
CA ALA A 46 -5.41 -12.70 -0.89
C ALA A 46 -6.70 -12.16 -1.49
N TRP A 47 -7.03 -10.89 -1.21
CA TRP A 47 -8.23 -10.25 -1.75
C TRP A 47 -8.20 -10.15 -3.27
N CYS A 48 -7.04 -9.84 -3.86
CA CYS A 48 -6.85 -9.78 -5.31
C CYS A 48 -6.72 -11.15 -5.97
N GLY A 49 -6.52 -12.23 -5.19
CA GLY A 49 -6.32 -13.57 -5.72
C GLY A 49 -4.94 -13.78 -6.35
N VAL A 50 -3.91 -13.06 -5.85
CA VAL A 50 -2.54 -13.18 -6.34
C VAL A 50 -1.62 -13.68 -5.23
N THR A 51 -0.43 -14.16 -5.61
CA THR A 51 0.53 -14.74 -4.66
C THR A 51 1.21 -13.68 -3.82
N HIS A 52 1.54 -12.54 -4.40
CA HIS A 52 2.31 -11.49 -3.75
C HIS A 52 1.70 -10.12 -3.93
N CYS A 53 1.91 -9.27 -2.94
CA CYS A 53 1.62 -7.86 -2.99
C CYS A 53 2.80 -7.12 -2.37
N ILE A 54 3.28 -6.09 -3.03
CA ILE A 54 4.42 -5.30 -2.57
C ILE A 54 3.99 -3.84 -2.44
N GLY A 55 4.06 -3.33 -1.21
CA GLY A 55 3.77 -1.93 -0.94
C GLY A 55 4.89 -1.02 -1.43
N VAL A 56 4.50 0.10 -2.02
CA VAL A 56 5.44 1.12 -2.52
C VAL A 56 4.97 2.50 -2.06
N ALA A 57 5.85 3.49 -2.19
CA ALA A 57 5.55 4.82 -1.68
C ALA A 57 4.47 5.57 -2.49
N ASN A 58 4.45 5.37 -3.81
CA ASN A 58 3.51 6.05 -4.71
C ASN A 58 3.41 5.30 -6.04
N GLY A 59 2.49 5.76 -6.91
CA GLY A 59 2.26 5.13 -8.20
C GLY A 59 3.44 5.22 -9.16
N LEU A 60 4.23 6.28 -9.11
CA LEU A 60 5.42 6.41 -9.94
C LEU A 60 6.45 5.33 -9.57
N ASP A 61 6.69 5.13 -8.28
CA ASP A 61 7.58 4.07 -7.81
C ASP A 61 7.08 2.69 -8.24
N ALA A 62 5.76 2.46 -8.21
CA ALA A 62 5.17 1.21 -8.66
C ALA A 62 5.50 0.94 -10.13
N LEU A 63 5.38 1.94 -11.00
CA LEU A 63 5.68 1.82 -12.42
C LEU A 63 7.18 1.58 -12.65
N VAL A 64 8.03 2.36 -11.99
CA VAL A 64 9.50 2.23 -12.11
C VAL A 64 9.97 0.85 -11.67
N LEU A 65 9.51 0.38 -10.50
CA LEU A 65 9.90 -0.92 -9.97
C LEU A 65 9.41 -2.08 -10.83
N THR A 66 8.20 -1.96 -11.39
CA THR A 66 7.66 -2.96 -12.31
C THR A 66 8.52 -3.08 -13.57
N LEU A 67 8.88 -1.96 -14.18
CA LEU A 67 9.71 -1.95 -15.37
C LEU A 67 11.11 -2.48 -15.09
N ARG A 68 11.69 -2.13 -13.94
CA ARG A 68 13.00 -2.63 -13.52
C ARG A 68 12.98 -4.13 -13.28
N ALA A 69 11.93 -4.64 -12.65
CA ALA A 69 11.76 -6.08 -12.42
C ALA A 69 11.68 -6.84 -13.75
N TRP A 70 10.91 -6.34 -14.70
CA TRP A 70 10.79 -6.95 -16.03
C TRP A 70 12.12 -6.94 -16.77
N LYS A 71 12.89 -5.86 -16.64
CA LYS A 71 14.24 -5.78 -17.23
C LYS A 71 15.17 -6.84 -16.65
N LEU A 72 15.17 -6.98 -15.30
CA LEU A 72 15.97 -8.00 -14.62
C LEU A 72 15.56 -9.42 -15.00
N LEU A 73 14.28 -9.66 -15.25
CA LEU A 73 13.76 -10.95 -15.69
C LEU A 73 13.98 -11.22 -17.21
N GLY A 74 14.55 -10.27 -17.93
CA GLY A 74 14.77 -10.39 -19.36
C GLY A 74 13.53 -10.21 -20.25
N ARG A 75 12.42 -9.71 -19.65
CA ARG A 75 11.17 -9.46 -20.39
C ARG A 75 11.14 -8.10 -21.08
N LEU A 76 12.07 -7.23 -20.71
CA LEU A 76 12.15 -5.86 -21.22
C LEU A 76 13.60 -5.53 -21.55
N LYS A 77 13.84 -4.87 -22.67
CA LYS A 77 15.18 -4.44 -23.11
C LYS A 77 15.22 -2.92 -23.20
N ASP A 78 16.44 -2.36 -23.13
CA ASP A 78 16.64 -0.94 -23.34
C ASP A 78 16.14 -0.55 -24.74
N GLY A 79 15.32 0.48 -24.80
CA GLY A 79 14.73 0.97 -26.03
C GLY A 79 13.33 0.42 -26.34
N ASP A 80 12.83 -0.50 -25.54
CA ASP A 80 11.44 -1.01 -25.70
C ASP A 80 10.38 0.05 -25.41
#